data_48753220003fd4316a69c659658a53df
#
_entry.id   48753220003fd4316a69c659658a53df
#
_cell.length_a   1.000
_cell.length_b   1.000
_cell.length_c   1.000
_cell.angle_alpha   90.00
_cell.angle_beta   90.00
_cell.angle_gamma   90.00
#
_symmetry.space_group_name_H-M   'P 1'
#
loop_
_entity.id
_entity.type
_entity.pdbx_description
1 polymer ?
#
loop_
_entity_poly.entity_id
_entity_poly.type
_entity_poly.pdbx_seq_one_letter_code
_entity_poly.pdbx_strand_id
1 'polypeptide(L)'
;ITEYTPLGSWPTDDILVDETIKSMDATPDQQDLVYTITVQGHGDYPTEKVIENPEITVSGAKDEATNNQWEYYINEIHEVDKFIGKLKDALAQRDEKTILVLWGDHLPTLGLEESDMATGDIFKTKYVTWNNFGLEKQDADLTAYQLLAHITGQMGIHEGTMFTYT
;
A
#
# COMPACT_ATOMS: atom_id res chain seq x y z
N ILE A 1 -3.33 11.76 -14.47
CA ILE A 1 -2.28 12.50 -13.73
C ILE A 1 -1.19 12.84 -14.75
N THR A 2 -0.87 14.11 -14.94
CA THR A 2 0.10 14.60 -15.95
C THR A 2 1.30 15.31 -15.34
N GLU A 3 1.22 15.67 -14.06
CA GLU A 3 2.28 16.33 -13.31
C GLU A 3 2.53 15.56 -12.03
N TYR A 4 3.78 15.22 -11.77
CA TYR A 4 4.20 14.49 -10.56
C TYR A 4 5.65 14.82 -10.21
N THR A 5 6.01 14.61 -8.95
CA THR A 5 7.40 14.69 -8.49
C THR A 5 7.98 13.29 -8.51
N PRO A 6 9.08 13.03 -9.24
CA PRO A 6 9.74 11.74 -9.19
C PRO A 6 10.65 11.65 -7.95
N LEU A 7 10.74 10.45 -7.40
CA LEU A 7 11.84 10.04 -6.53
C LEU A 7 12.45 8.80 -7.20
N GLY A 8 13.70 8.92 -7.66
CA GLY A 8 14.29 7.89 -8.53
C GLY A 8 13.53 7.71 -9.84
N SER A 9 13.17 6.47 -10.18
CA SER A 9 12.49 6.13 -11.44
C SER A 9 10.96 6.31 -11.40
N TRP A 10 10.37 6.37 -10.22
CA TRP A 10 8.93 6.39 -10.04
C TRP A 10 8.39 7.73 -9.52
N PRO A 11 7.15 8.09 -9.85
CA PRO A 11 6.47 9.22 -9.23
C PRO A 11 6.22 8.94 -7.75
N THR A 12 6.24 9.98 -6.92
CA THR A 12 5.83 9.88 -5.52
C THR A 12 4.32 9.63 -5.43
N ASP A 13 3.91 8.76 -4.53
CA ASP A 13 2.50 8.41 -4.32
C ASP A 13 1.70 9.52 -3.62
N ASP A 14 2.36 10.56 -3.14
CA ASP A 14 1.73 11.70 -2.44
C ASP A 14 0.61 12.36 -3.24
N ILE A 15 0.75 12.42 -4.55
CA ILE A 15 -0.26 12.93 -5.49
C ILE A 15 -1.60 12.16 -5.40
N LEU A 16 -1.57 10.91 -4.98
CA LEU A 16 -2.76 10.04 -4.90
C LEU A 16 -3.70 10.43 -3.76
N VAL A 17 -3.26 11.24 -2.79
CA VAL A 17 -4.14 11.77 -1.73
C VAL A 17 -5.24 12.60 -2.35
N ASP A 18 -4.87 13.65 -3.09
CA ASP A 18 -5.82 14.58 -3.70
C ASP A 18 -6.68 13.89 -4.77
N GLU A 19 -6.09 13.00 -5.57
CA GLU A 19 -6.83 12.29 -6.61
C GLU A 19 -7.83 11.28 -6.03
N THR A 20 -7.53 10.66 -4.90
CA THR A 20 -8.46 9.78 -4.17
C THR A 20 -9.64 10.60 -3.62
N ILE A 21 -9.37 11.70 -2.91
CA ILE A 21 -10.41 12.57 -2.36
C ILE A 21 -11.29 13.16 -3.47
N LYS A 22 -10.68 13.63 -4.54
CA LYS A 22 -11.40 14.15 -5.71
C LYS A 22 -12.31 13.10 -6.37
N SER A 23 -11.87 11.86 -6.41
CA SER A 23 -12.68 10.76 -6.96
C SER A 23 -13.90 10.50 -6.09
N MET A 24 -13.78 10.53 -4.77
CA MET A 24 -14.88 10.40 -3.83
C MET A 24 -15.83 11.60 -3.87
N ASP A 25 -15.33 12.81 -4.05
CA ASP A 25 -16.14 14.03 -4.14
C ASP A 25 -16.91 14.16 -5.46
N ALA A 26 -16.56 13.38 -6.47
CA ALA A 26 -17.26 13.39 -7.76
C ALA A 26 -18.68 12.79 -7.68
N THR A 27 -18.97 11.99 -6.66
CA THR A 27 -20.25 11.27 -6.47
C THR A 27 -20.81 11.48 -5.06
N PRO A 28 -21.12 12.72 -4.64
CA PRO A 28 -21.41 13.08 -3.25
C PRO A 28 -22.64 12.39 -2.62
N ASP A 29 -23.53 11.86 -3.43
CA ASP A 29 -24.78 11.19 -2.99
C ASP A 29 -24.72 9.66 -3.19
N GLN A 30 -23.55 9.11 -3.45
CA GLN A 30 -23.34 7.68 -3.70
C GLN A 30 -22.22 7.12 -2.82
N GLN A 31 -22.23 5.81 -2.67
CA GLN A 31 -21.10 5.09 -2.06
C GLN A 31 -20.10 4.71 -3.14
N ASP A 32 -18.82 4.88 -2.84
CA ASP A 32 -17.74 4.66 -3.77
C ASP A 32 -16.90 3.45 -3.39
N LEU A 33 -16.41 2.76 -4.39
CA LEU A 33 -15.27 1.86 -4.29
C LEU A 33 -14.10 2.47 -5.09
N VAL A 34 -13.15 3.06 -4.39
CA VAL A 34 -11.96 3.63 -5.01
C VAL A 34 -10.81 2.63 -4.90
N TYR A 35 -10.28 2.22 -6.04
CA TYR A 35 -9.12 1.33 -6.12
C TYR A 35 -7.91 2.14 -6.57
N THR A 36 -6.96 2.34 -5.65
CA THR A 36 -5.75 3.12 -5.88
C THR A 36 -4.54 2.19 -5.98
N ILE A 37 -3.76 2.32 -7.04
CA ILE A 37 -2.51 1.57 -7.23
C ILE A 37 -1.34 2.52 -7.00
N THR A 38 -0.52 2.20 -6.02
CA THR A 38 0.75 2.89 -5.75
C THR A 38 1.87 2.30 -6.58
N VAL A 39 2.89 3.08 -6.89
CA VAL A 39 4.03 2.60 -7.70
C VAL A 39 5.37 2.91 -7.07
N GLN A 40 5.44 3.75 -6.06
CA GLN A 40 6.69 4.26 -5.52
C GLN A 40 7.60 3.15 -4.96
N GLY A 41 7.04 2.14 -4.32
CA GLY A 41 7.78 0.98 -3.84
C GLY A 41 8.04 -0.11 -4.88
N HIS A 42 7.63 0.12 -6.15
CA HIS A 42 7.80 -0.87 -7.22
C HIS A 42 9.28 -1.06 -7.60
N GLY A 43 9.60 -2.22 -8.17
CA GLY A 43 10.95 -2.60 -8.62
C GLY A 43 11.66 -1.59 -9.50
N ASP A 44 12.81 -1.95 -10.04
CA ASP A 44 13.80 -1.07 -10.67
C ASP A 44 14.68 -0.36 -9.62
N TYR A 45 15.16 -1.14 -8.65
CA TYR A 45 16.00 -0.63 -7.57
C TYR A 45 17.42 -0.41 -8.09
N PRO A 46 17.92 0.86 -8.07
CA PRO A 46 19.24 1.19 -8.62
C PRO A 46 20.37 0.58 -7.78
N THR A 47 21.38 0.07 -8.47
CA THR A 47 22.62 -0.43 -7.84
C THR A 47 23.56 0.69 -7.40
N GLU A 48 23.31 1.89 -7.88
CA GLU A 48 24.06 3.10 -7.57
C GLU A 48 23.30 3.93 -6.53
N LYS A 49 24.02 4.73 -5.75
CA LYS A 49 23.41 5.61 -4.77
C LYS A 49 22.71 6.79 -5.48
N VAL A 50 21.39 6.82 -5.44
CA VAL A 50 20.57 7.89 -6.07
C VAL A 50 19.95 8.86 -5.06
N ILE A 51 19.82 8.46 -3.79
CA ILE A 51 19.36 9.35 -2.72
C ILE A 51 20.59 9.90 -2.01
N GLU A 52 20.89 11.19 -2.17
CA GLU A 52 22.09 11.82 -1.59
C GLU A 52 22.04 11.82 -0.05
N ASN A 53 20.89 12.14 0.54
CA ASN A 53 20.68 12.23 1.97
C ASN A 53 19.46 11.37 2.38
N PRO A 54 19.61 10.04 2.44
CA PRO A 54 18.51 9.16 2.82
C PRO A 54 18.12 9.39 4.29
N GLU A 55 16.83 9.36 4.57
CA GLU A 55 16.34 9.44 5.95
C GLU A 55 16.65 8.13 6.72
N ILE A 56 16.66 7.02 6.00
CA ILE A 56 17.02 5.70 6.55
C ILE A 56 18.25 5.18 5.82
N THR A 57 19.29 4.86 6.57
CA THR A 57 20.51 4.27 6.01
C THR A 57 20.54 2.75 6.20
N VAL A 58 21.04 2.03 5.21
CA VAL A 58 21.18 0.58 5.23
C VAL A 58 22.65 0.19 5.21
N SER A 59 23.02 -0.86 5.95
CA SER A 59 24.37 -1.41 5.97
C SER A 59 24.34 -2.92 6.22
N GLY A 60 25.39 -3.62 5.81
CA GLY A 60 25.56 -5.05 6.07
C GLY A 60 25.06 -5.97 4.96
N ALA A 61 24.66 -5.45 3.81
CA ALA A 61 24.39 -6.27 2.63
C ALA A 61 25.70 -6.90 2.10
N LYS A 62 25.58 -7.90 1.24
CA LYS A 62 26.72 -8.66 0.69
C LYS A 62 27.71 -7.81 -0.10
N ASP A 63 27.26 -6.73 -0.72
CA ASP A 63 28.03 -5.79 -1.52
C ASP A 63 27.35 -4.40 -1.54
N GLU A 64 28.07 -3.41 -2.07
CA GLU A 64 27.62 -2.02 -2.13
C GLU A 64 26.37 -1.87 -3.02
N ALA A 65 26.31 -2.55 -4.15
CA ALA A 65 25.18 -2.49 -5.06
C ALA A 65 23.89 -2.98 -4.37
N THR A 66 23.96 -4.11 -3.69
CA THR A 66 22.83 -4.66 -2.91
C THR A 66 22.45 -3.72 -1.77
N ASN A 67 23.43 -3.10 -1.12
CA ASN A 67 23.18 -2.14 -0.04
C ASN A 67 22.42 -0.91 -0.56
N ASN A 68 22.82 -0.37 -1.72
CA ASN A 68 22.15 0.76 -2.37
C ASN A 68 20.71 0.41 -2.78
N GLN A 69 20.46 -0.79 -3.31
CA GLN A 69 19.13 -1.25 -3.67
C GLN A 69 18.20 -1.33 -2.46
N TRP A 70 18.68 -1.87 -1.33
CA TRP A 70 17.91 -1.92 -0.09
C TRP A 70 17.68 -0.53 0.52
N GLU A 71 18.71 0.34 0.53
CA GLU A 71 18.59 1.71 1.02
C GLU A 71 17.55 2.49 0.21
N TYR A 72 17.58 2.37 -1.12
CA TYR A 72 16.58 2.96 -1.99
C TYR A 72 15.18 2.45 -1.65
N TYR A 73 14.96 1.13 -1.68
CA TYR A 73 13.66 0.53 -1.41
C TYR A 73 13.08 0.93 -0.05
N ILE A 74 13.87 0.92 1.01
CA ILE A 74 13.40 1.27 2.36
C ILE A 74 12.99 2.75 2.44
N ASN A 75 13.72 3.65 1.77
CA ASN A 75 13.33 5.06 1.71
C ASN A 75 12.06 5.27 0.88
N GLU A 76 11.87 4.52 -0.23
CA GLU A 76 10.63 4.55 -0.99
C GLU A 76 9.42 4.08 -0.13
N ILE A 77 9.56 3.00 0.62
CA ILE A 77 8.52 2.53 1.55
C ILE A 77 8.26 3.54 2.67
N HIS A 78 9.29 4.24 3.13
CA HIS A 78 9.13 5.32 4.12
C HIS A 78 8.30 6.49 3.55
N GLU A 79 8.49 6.85 2.28
CA GLU A 79 7.64 7.85 1.62
C GLU A 79 6.20 7.34 1.42
N VAL A 80 6.02 6.06 1.07
CA VAL A 80 4.69 5.42 1.02
C VAL A 80 3.99 5.48 2.38
N ASP A 81 4.70 5.26 3.49
CA ASP A 81 4.15 5.38 4.84
C ASP A 81 3.67 6.82 5.14
N LYS A 82 4.45 7.83 4.75
CA LYS A 82 4.04 9.25 4.84
C LYS A 82 2.79 9.53 4.01
N PHE A 83 2.72 9.03 2.79
CA PHE A 83 1.52 9.12 1.93
C PHE A 83 0.29 8.49 2.60
N ILE A 84 0.42 7.28 3.13
CA ILE A 84 -0.66 6.58 3.84
C ILE A 84 -1.14 7.40 5.05
N GLY A 85 -0.21 7.99 5.81
CA GLY A 85 -0.54 8.89 6.92
C GLY A 85 -1.39 10.07 6.49
N LYS A 86 -1.01 10.77 5.41
CA LYS A 86 -1.76 11.90 4.84
C LYS A 86 -3.14 11.47 4.34
N LEU A 87 -3.21 10.36 3.60
CA LEU A 87 -4.47 9.82 3.09
C LEU A 87 -5.42 9.48 4.24
N LYS A 88 -4.94 8.76 5.26
CA LYS A 88 -5.71 8.41 6.46
C LYS A 88 -6.23 9.66 7.16
N ASP A 89 -5.40 10.70 7.32
CA ASP A 89 -5.79 11.95 7.98
C ASP A 89 -6.84 12.72 7.17
N ALA A 90 -6.73 12.74 5.83
CA ALA A 90 -7.75 13.31 4.95
C ALA A 90 -9.09 12.55 5.05
N LEU A 91 -9.05 11.21 5.03
CA LEU A 91 -10.24 10.37 5.18
C LEU A 91 -10.89 10.50 6.57
N ALA A 92 -10.09 10.72 7.62
CA ALA A 92 -10.59 10.92 8.98
C ALA A 92 -11.39 12.22 9.17
N GLN A 93 -11.21 13.22 8.28
CA GLN A 93 -11.94 14.47 8.31
C GLN A 93 -13.31 14.39 7.58
N ARG A 94 -13.60 13.28 6.92
CA ARG A 94 -14.86 13.10 6.19
C ARG A 94 -15.98 12.65 7.13
N ASP A 95 -17.16 13.20 6.94
CA ASP A 95 -18.38 12.74 7.63
C ASP A 95 -18.87 11.39 7.09
N GLU A 96 -18.45 11.02 5.88
CA GLU A 96 -18.79 9.76 5.24
C GLU A 96 -18.05 8.59 5.89
N LYS A 97 -18.78 7.51 6.18
CA LYS A 97 -18.18 6.27 6.71
C LYS A 97 -17.25 5.65 5.68
N THR A 98 -15.98 5.59 6.01
CA THR A 98 -14.92 5.15 5.11
C THR A 98 -14.12 4.01 5.72
N ILE A 99 -13.82 2.98 4.92
CA ILE A 99 -12.81 1.95 5.22
C ILE A 99 -11.66 2.14 4.25
N LEU A 100 -10.45 2.21 4.79
CA LEU A 100 -9.21 2.14 4.03
C LEU A 100 -8.63 0.74 4.19
N VAL A 101 -8.35 0.09 3.07
CA VAL A 101 -7.72 -1.22 3.02
C VAL A 101 -6.40 -1.09 2.26
N LEU A 102 -5.32 -1.49 2.89
CA LEU A 102 -3.96 -1.47 2.34
C LEU A 102 -3.44 -2.90 2.27
N TRP A 103 -2.87 -3.28 1.16
CA TRP A 103 -2.20 -4.58 1.05
C TRP A 103 -1.03 -4.52 0.07
N GLY A 104 -0.01 -5.36 0.31
CA GLY A 104 1.03 -5.60 -0.67
C GLY A 104 0.58 -6.67 -1.67
N ASP A 105 0.74 -6.44 -2.94
CA ASP A 105 0.45 -7.40 -4.00
C ASP A 105 1.56 -8.45 -4.12
N HIS A 106 2.81 -8.07 -3.88
CA HIS A 106 3.98 -8.96 -3.85
C HIS A 106 5.14 -8.36 -3.01
N LEU A 107 6.16 -9.16 -2.75
CA LEU A 107 7.41 -8.74 -2.14
C LEU A 107 8.31 -8.00 -3.14
N PRO A 108 9.29 -7.19 -2.66
CA PRO A 108 10.24 -6.53 -3.53
C PRO A 108 11.15 -7.57 -4.24
N THR A 109 11.55 -7.24 -5.48
CA THR A 109 12.44 -8.09 -6.30
C THR A 109 13.92 -7.92 -5.91
N LEU A 110 14.22 -8.11 -4.61
CA LEU A 110 15.56 -7.94 -4.02
C LEU A 110 16.26 -9.28 -3.71
N GLY A 111 15.81 -10.35 -4.38
CA GLY A 111 16.43 -11.68 -4.24
C GLY A 111 16.10 -12.38 -2.93
N LEU A 112 14.93 -12.07 -2.33
CA LEU A 112 14.43 -12.75 -1.14
C LEU A 112 14.09 -14.20 -1.43
N GLU A 113 14.47 -15.08 -0.52
CA GLU A 113 14.15 -16.52 -0.55
C GLU A 113 13.21 -16.87 0.62
N GLU A 114 12.61 -18.06 0.57
CA GLU A 114 11.70 -18.53 1.64
C GLU A 114 12.38 -18.52 3.02
N SER A 115 13.69 -18.83 3.05
CA SER A 115 14.50 -18.81 4.29
C SER A 115 14.66 -17.43 4.92
N ASP A 116 14.47 -16.35 4.15
CA ASP A 116 14.56 -14.98 4.62
C ASP A 116 13.25 -14.51 5.25
N MET A 117 12.17 -15.24 5.01
CA MET A 117 10.83 -14.88 5.44
C MET A 117 10.47 -15.53 6.77
N ALA A 118 9.98 -14.74 7.71
CA ALA A 118 9.43 -15.25 8.97
C ALA A 118 8.25 -16.20 8.78
N THR A 119 7.56 -16.10 7.65
CA THR A 119 6.44 -16.98 7.26
C THR A 119 6.91 -18.25 6.54
N GLY A 120 8.17 -18.31 6.08
CA GLY A 120 8.67 -19.37 5.20
C GLY A 120 8.00 -19.40 3.82
N ASP A 121 7.40 -18.28 3.40
CA ASP A 121 6.61 -18.23 2.15
C ASP A 121 6.75 -16.82 1.53
N ILE A 122 7.34 -16.76 0.34
CA ILE A 122 7.57 -15.51 -0.41
C ILE A 122 6.31 -14.94 -1.08
N PHE A 123 5.21 -15.71 -1.12
CA PHE A 123 3.94 -15.27 -1.68
C PHE A 123 2.99 -14.68 -0.63
N LYS A 124 3.38 -14.69 0.64
CA LYS A 124 2.60 -14.07 1.71
C LYS A 124 2.97 -12.60 1.89
N THR A 125 1.97 -11.74 1.75
CA THR A 125 2.05 -10.32 2.06
C THR A 125 1.17 -9.98 3.26
N LYS A 126 1.12 -8.72 3.65
CA LYS A 126 0.26 -8.22 4.73
C LYS A 126 -0.84 -7.35 4.18
N TYR A 127 -1.98 -7.34 4.86
CA TYR A 127 -2.98 -6.30 4.69
C TYR A 127 -3.27 -5.61 6.02
N VAL A 128 -3.71 -4.37 5.94
CA VAL A 128 -4.10 -3.54 7.07
C VAL A 128 -5.42 -2.86 6.75
N THR A 129 -6.30 -2.76 7.74
CA THR A 129 -7.56 -2.02 7.62
C THR A 129 -7.60 -0.87 8.61
N TRP A 130 -8.18 0.24 8.18
CA TRP A 130 -8.53 1.37 9.01
C TRP A 130 -9.94 1.85 8.64
N ASN A 131 -10.66 2.42 9.60
CA ASN A 131 -11.97 3.03 9.35
C ASN A 131 -12.19 4.23 10.28
N ASN A 132 -13.11 5.14 9.91
CA ASN A 132 -13.45 6.34 10.67
C ASN A 132 -14.76 6.23 11.50
N PHE A 133 -15.36 5.05 11.59
CA PHE A 133 -16.69 4.88 12.21
C PHE A 133 -16.75 3.78 13.29
N GLY A 134 -15.61 3.28 13.77
CA GLY A 134 -15.53 2.35 14.89
C GLY A 134 -15.89 0.89 14.55
N LEU A 135 -15.67 0.45 13.30
CA LEU A 135 -15.77 -0.97 12.96
C LEU A 135 -14.65 -1.72 13.68
N GLU A 136 -14.99 -2.81 14.35
CA GLU A 136 -14.03 -3.63 15.09
C GLU A 136 -13.07 -4.34 14.14
N LYS A 137 -11.82 -4.43 14.57
CA LYS A 137 -10.77 -5.13 13.85
C LYS A 137 -11.05 -6.64 13.84
N GLN A 138 -10.97 -7.26 12.68
CA GLN A 138 -11.09 -8.70 12.49
C GLN A 138 -9.92 -9.20 11.66
N ASP A 139 -8.90 -9.72 12.32
CA ASP A 139 -7.74 -10.30 11.65
C ASP A 139 -8.07 -11.71 11.12
N ALA A 140 -7.68 -11.98 9.88
CA ALA A 140 -7.83 -13.27 9.26
C ALA A 140 -6.69 -13.54 8.26
N ASP A 141 -6.28 -14.79 8.15
CA ASP A 141 -5.44 -15.24 7.04
C ASP A 141 -6.37 -15.49 5.84
N LEU A 142 -6.11 -14.79 4.74
CA LEU A 142 -6.95 -14.76 3.55
C LEU A 142 -6.12 -15.03 2.30
N THR A 143 -6.75 -15.60 1.28
CA THR A 143 -6.23 -15.49 -0.09
C THR A 143 -6.63 -14.12 -0.66
N ALA A 144 -5.86 -13.62 -1.63
CA ALA A 144 -6.07 -12.28 -2.19
C ALA A 144 -7.50 -12.06 -2.72
N TYR A 145 -8.11 -13.08 -3.34
CA TYR A 145 -9.47 -12.99 -3.86
C TYR A 145 -10.56 -12.94 -2.77
N GLN A 146 -10.26 -13.34 -1.53
CA GLN A 146 -11.19 -13.29 -0.40
C GLN A 146 -11.22 -11.92 0.28
N LEU A 147 -10.19 -11.08 0.08
CA LEU A 147 -10.03 -9.83 0.83
C LEU A 147 -11.24 -8.91 0.70
N LEU A 148 -11.71 -8.68 -0.53
CA LEU A 148 -12.87 -7.80 -0.76
C LEU A 148 -14.13 -8.33 -0.07
N ALA A 149 -14.41 -9.62 -0.21
CA ALA A 149 -15.60 -10.23 0.41
C ALA A 149 -15.51 -10.20 1.94
N HIS A 150 -14.33 -10.44 2.51
CA HIS A 150 -14.10 -10.34 3.95
C HIS A 150 -14.39 -8.94 4.48
N ILE A 151 -13.87 -7.90 3.83
CA ILE A 151 -14.05 -6.50 4.23
C ILE A 151 -15.52 -6.06 4.08
N THR A 152 -16.13 -6.32 2.93
CA THR A 152 -17.53 -5.92 2.70
C THR A 152 -18.50 -6.73 3.55
N GLY A 153 -18.17 -8.00 3.87
CA GLY A 153 -18.91 -8.82 4.82
C GLY A 153 -18.96 -8.23 6.22
N GLN A 154 -17.88 -7.59 6.70
CA GLN A 154 -17.87 -6.87 7.99
C GLN A 154 -18.82 -5.67 8.00
N MET A 155 -19.15 -5.11 6.84
CA MET A 155 -20.13 -4.03 6.67
C MET A 155 -21.57 -4.55 6.49
N GLY A 156 -21.78 -5.87 6.53
CA GLY A 156 -23.07 -6.50 6.28
C GLY A 156 -23.46 -6.59 4.79
N ILE A 157 -22.50 -6.41 3.88
CA ILE A 157 -22.71 -6.57 2.43
C ILE A 157 -22.29 -7.99 2.05
N HIS A 158 -23.28 -8.82 1.73
CA HIS A 158 -23.10 -10.25 1.42
C HIS A 158 -23.66 -10.63 0.05
N GLU A 159 -24.04 -9.64 -0.76
CA GLU A 159 -24.67 -9.86 -2.05
C GLU A 159 -23.65 -9.77 -3.19
N GLY A 160 -23.84 -10.59 -4.19
CA GLY A 160 -23.03 -10.62 -5.41
C GLY A 160 -22.32 -11.94 -5.64
N THR A 161 -21.96 -12.18 -6.90
CA THR A 161 -21.35 -13.45 -7.33
C THR A 161 -20.04 -13.75 -6.65
N MET A 162 -19.23 -12.72 -6.33
CA MET A 162 -17.93 -12.89 -5.65
C MET A 162 -18.07 -13.54 -4.28
N PHE A 163 -19.11 -13.20 -3.52
CA PHE A 163 -19.37 -13.79 -2.20
C PHE A 163 -19.75 -15.27 -2.25
N THR A 164 -20.19 -15.77 -3.39
CA THR A 164 -20.54 -17.19 -3.57
C THR A 164 -19.31 -18.07 -3.73
N TYR A 165 -18.17 -17.49 -4.12
CA TYR A 165 -16.90 -18.20 -4.38
C TYR A 165 -15.86 -18.02 -3.26
N THR A 166 -16.14 -17.20 -2.28
CA THR A 166 -15.26 -16.93 -1.12
C THR A 166 -15.85 -17.49 0.15
#